data_40fece14f2e5bd72629e9c59d12ba15f
#
_entry.id   40fece14f2e5bd72629e9c59d12ba15f
#
_cell.length_a   1.000
_cell.length_b   1.000
_cell.length_c   1.000
_cell.angle_alpha   90.00
_cell.angle_beta   90.00
_cell.angle_gamma   90.00
#
_symmetry.space_group_name_H-M   'P 1'
#
loop_
_entity.id
_entity.type
_entity.pdbx_description
1 polymer ?
#
loop_
_entity_poly.entity_id
_entity_poly.type
_entity_poly.pdbx_seq_one_letter_code
_entity_poly.pdbx_strand_id
1 'polypeptide(L)'
;MANYYKRHVAQFSDICVPLTDLLKKGNPTRFVFNDVQRRAFNEIKDRLIQSVNLHSPDPNKPFVLHCDASEFAIAAYLSQIDDNGRECPISFFSKKLTECRKRWSPVEREAFAVVQALNYFAVIVFGRHVDVFSDHDPLKYVICGAPANSKLCRWSIYLNRFDITVYHRPGHLNVIADYYSRAPMKED
;
A
#
# COMPACT_ATOMS: atom_id res chain seq x y z
N MET A 1 3.87 -2.95 -9.13
CA MET A 1 4.24 -3.79 -7.97
C MET A 1 5.37 -4.77 -8.27
N ALA A 2 5.27 -5.67 -9.26
CA ALA A 2 6.34 -6.63 -9.56
C ALA A 2 7.75 -6.00 -9.68
N ASN A 3 7.87 -4.83 -10.31
CA ASN A 3 9.14 -4.09 -10.44
C ASN A 3 9.77 -3.67 -9.10
N TYR A 4 8.99 -3.47 -8.05
CA TYR A 4 9.49 -3.16 -6.72
C TYR A 4 10.29 -4.33 -6.15
N TYR A 5 9.77 -5.56 -6.34
CA TYR A 5 10.40 -6.79 -5.86
C TYR A 5 11.38 -7.42 -6.85
N LYS A 6 11.71 -6.75 -7.98
CA LYS A 6 12.59 -7.32 -9.03
C LYS A 6 13.95 -7.81 -8.50
N ARG A 7 14.47 -7.19 -7.42
CA ARG A 7 15.73 -7.57 -6.79
C ARG A 7 15.65 -8.91 -6.01
N HIS A 8 14.43 -9.34 -5.68
CA HIS A 8 14.18 -10.57 -4.93
C HIS A 8 13.80 -11.74 -5.83
N VAL A 9 13.64 -11.50 -7.12
CA VAL A 9 13.27 -12.53 -8.11
C VAL A 9 14.42 -12.72 -9.09
N ALA A 10 15.07 -13.88 -9.04
CA ALA A 10 16.13 -14.21 -10.00
C ALA A 10 15.58 -14.20 -11.43
N GLN A 11 16.37 -13.65 -12.37
CA GLN A 11 16.02 -13.56 -13.80
C GLN A 11 14.71 -12.80 -14.09
N PHE A 12 14.31 -11.89 -13.20
CA PHE A 12 13.07 -11.13 -13.33
C PHE A 12 12.91 -10.47 -14.71
N SER A 13 13.97 -9.84 -15.22
CA SER A 13 13.93 -9.15 -16.51
C SER A 13 13.60 -10.08 -17.67
N ASP A 14 14.19 -11.28 -17.69
CA ASP A 14 14.01 -12.27 -18.77
C ASP A 14 12.58 -12.84 -18.76
N ILE A 15 12.07 -13.13 -17.58
CA ILE A 15 10.68 -13.61 -17.41
C ILE A 15 9.67 -12.53 -17.81
N CYS A 16 10.01 -11.24 -17.57
CA CYS A 16 9.13 -10.11 -17.89
C CYS A 16 9.10 -9.72 -19.37
N VAL A 17 10.05 -10.19 -20.21
CA VAL A 17 10.12 -9.80 -21.63
C VAL A 17 8.77 -9.92 -22.35
N PRO A 18 8.05 -11.06 -22.32
CA PRO A 18 6.78 -11.19 -23.04
C PRO A 18 5.69 -10.23 -22.56
N LEU A 19 5.77 -9.75 -21.31
CA LEU A 19 4.82 -8.80 -20.71
C LEU A 19 5.21 -7.36 -21.02
N THR A 20 6.51 -7.04 -20.96
CA THR A 20 7.00 -5.70 -21.28
C THR A 20 6.87 -5.37 -22.76
N ASP A 21 6.92 -6.39 -23.62
CA ASP A 21 6.70 -6.23 -25.06
C ASP A 21 5.27 -5.74 -25.38
N LEU A 22 4.29 -6.01 -24.53
CA LEU A 22 2.93 -5.47 -24.66
C LEU A 22 2.86 -3.95 -24.49
N LEU A 23 3.84 -3.35 -23.82
CA LEU A 23 3.91 -1.90 -23.59
C LEU A 23 4.56 -1.12 -24.76
N LYS A 24 5.07 -1.83 -25.77
CA LYS A 24 5.68 -1.19 -26.95
C LYS A 24 4.63 -0.43 -27.76
N LYS A 25 5.06 0.70 -28.35
CA LYS A 25 4.21 1.50 -29.24
C LYS A 25 3.67 0.63 -30.37
N GLY A 26 2.36 0.76 -30.63
CA GLY A 26 1.66 0.00 -31.69
C GLY A 26 0.82 -1.18 -31.17
N ASN A 27 0.96 -1.57 -29.91
CA ASN A 27 0.10 -2.58 -29.33
C ASN A 27 -1.26 -1.98 -28.90
N PRO A 28 -2.35 -2.76 -28.97
CA PRO A 28 -3.69 -2.28 -28.56
C PRO A 28 -3.72 -2.00 -27.06
N THR A 29 -4.47 -0.98 -26.65
CA THR A 29 -4.66 -0.59 -25.25
C THR A 29 -5.40 -1.68 -24.43
N ARG A 30 -6.20 -2.50 -25.11
CA ARG A 30 -6.85 -3.69 -24.55
C ARG A 30 -6.26 -4.91 -25.22
N PHE A 31 -5.69 -5.82 -24.47
CA PHE A 31 -5.10 -7.06 -24.97
C PHE A 31 -5.57 -8.26 -24.14
N VAL A 32 -5.60 -9.41 -24.77
CA VAL A 32 -5.80 -10.71 -24.11
C VAL A 32 -4.45 -11.42 -24.10
N PHE A 33 -4.03 -11.92 -22.94
CA PHE A 33 -2.78 -12.66 -22.85
C PHE A 33 -2.83 -13.92 -23.70
N ASN A 34 -1.82 -14.09 -24.55
CA ASN A 34 -1.53 -15.37 -25.17
C ASN A 34 -0.89 -16.33 -24.14
N ASP A 35 -0.69 -17.59 -24.51
CA ASP A 35 -0.18 -18.61 -23.59
C ASP A 35 1.24 -18.32 -23.06
N VAL A 36 2.09 -17.67 -23.86
CA VAL A 36 3.45 -17.27 -23.44
C VAL A 36 3.37 -16.17 -22.38
N GLN A 37 2.55 -15.16 -22.62
CA GLN A 37 2.34 -14.04 -21.69
C GLN A 37 1.67 -14.49 -20.40
N ARG A 38 0.71 -15.41 -20.50
CA ARG A 38 0.04 -16.01 -19.34
C ARG A 38 0.99 -16.84 -18.49
N ARG A 39 1.88 -17.62 -19.11
CA ARG A 39 2.92 -18.36 -18.41
C ARG A 39 3.90 -17.43 -17.73
N ALA A 40 4.41 -16.42 -18.41
CA ALA A 40 5.30 -15.41 -17.82
C ALA A 40 4.66 -14.69 -16.63
N PHE A 41 3.38 -14.32 -16.74
CA PHE A 41 2.62 -13.68 -15.64
C PHE A 41 2.51 -14.61 -14.42
N ASN A 42 2.12 -15.88 -14.63
CA ASN A 42 1.99 -16.84 -13.54
C ASN A 42 3.36 -17.13 -12.90
N GLU A 43 4.42 -17.31 -13.69
CA GLU A 43 5.77 -17.55 -13.17
C GLU A 43 6.26 -16.39 -12.29
N ILE A 44 6.07 -15.14 -12.72
CA ILE A 44 6.40 -13.96 -11.88
C ILE A 44 5.58 -13.96 -10.60
N LYS A 45 4.28 -14.25 -10.69
CA LYS A 45 3.40 -14.34 -9.53
C LYS A 45 3.89 -15.38 -8.53
N ASP A 46 4.22 -16.58 -8.99
CA ASP A 46 4.67 -17.68 -8.13
C ASP A 46 6.03 -17.38 -7.50
N ARG A 47 6.97 -16.81 -8.26
CA ARG A 47 8.27 -16.39 -7.72
C ARG A 47 8.14 -15.26 -6.72
N LEU A 48 7.23 -14.32 -6.93
CA LEU A 48 6.94 -13.25 -5.96
C LEU A 48 6.35 -13.81 -4.66
N ILE A 49 5.42 -14.76 -4.75
CA ILE A 49 4.86 -15.43 -3.56
C ILE A 49 5.97 -16.15 -2.78
N GLN A 50 6.90 -16.79 -3.45
CA GLN A 50 8.03 -17.48 -2.82
C GLN A 50 9.08 -16.53 -2.26
N SER A 51 9.26 -15.34 -2.86
CA SER A 51 10.29 -14.37 -2.48
C SER A 51 9.85 -13.37 -1.40
N VAL A 52 8.55 -13.15 -1.26
CA VAL A 52 7.99 -12.24 -0.24
C VAL A 52 7.80 -13.03 1.05
N ASN A 53 8.87 -13.19 1.80
CA ASN A 53 8.78 -13.67 3.17
C ASN A 53 8.22 -12.54 4.05
N LEU A 54 7.05 -12.75 4.65
CA LEU A 54 6.56 -11.89 5.71
C LEU A 54 7.46 -12.09 6.94
N HIS A 55 7.92 -10.97 7.50
CA HIS A 55 8.77 -10.99 8.68
C HIS A 55 7.90 -10.96 9.94
N SER A 56 8.38 -11.67 10.98
CA SER A 56 7.83 -11.53 12.31
C SER A 56 8.20 -10.14 12.86
N PRO A 57 7.27 -9.39 13.44
CA PRO A 57 7.56 -8.06 13.97
C PRO A 57 8.55 -8.13 15.15
N ASP A 58 9.58 -7.27 15.12
CA ASP A 58 10.46 -7.03 16.25
C ASP A 58 9.85 -5.95 17.15
N PRO A 59 9.52 -6.25 18.41
CA PRO A 59 8.91 -5.28 19.32
C PRO A 59 9.82 -4.10 19.70
N ASN A 60 11.12 -4.16 19.41
CA ASN A 60 12.09 -3.12 19.77
C ASN A 60 12.35 -2.12 18.63
N LYS A 61 11.80 -2.38 17.44
CA LYS A 61 11.99 -1.52 16.25
C LYS A 61 10.72 -0.72 15.94
N PRO A 62 10.86 0.52 15.44
CA PRO A 62 9.72 1.28 14.95
C PRO A 62 9.09 0.59 13.74
N PHE A 63 7.79 0.80 13.57
CA PHE A 63 7.05 0.32 12.41
C PHE A 63 7.02 1.39 11.32
N VAL A 64 6.94 0.93 10.09
CA VAL A 64 6.72 1.76 8.91
C VAL A 64 5.38 1.34 8.29
N LEU A 65 4.47 2.30 8.14
CA LEU A 65 3.15 2.09 7.59
C LEU A 65 2.97 2.94 6.33
N HIS A 66 2.83 2.31 5.19
CA HIS A 66 2.50 2.98 3.94
C HIS A 66 1.00 2.86 3.68
N CYS A 67 0.34 4.00 3.46
CA CYS A 67 -1.08 4.05 3.15
C CYS A 67 -1.31 4.73 1.80
N ASP A 68 -2.37 4.29 1.11
CA ASP A 68 -2.85 4.88 -0.13
C ASP A 68 -4.35 4.71 -0.29
N ALA A 69 -5.01 5.65 -0.98
CA ALA A 69 -6.43 5.62 -1.25
C ALA A 69 -6.75 5.96 -2.70
N SER A 70 -7.28 5.00 -3.44
CA SER A 70 -7.86 5.24 -4.76
C SER A 70 -9.34 5.65 -4.69
N GLU A 71 -9.96 5.79 -5.85
CA GLU A 71 -11.42 5.96 -5.94
C GLU A 71 -12.20 4.69 -5.57
N PHE A 72 -11.55 3.52 -5.60
CA PHE A 72 -12.21 2.23 -5.44
C PHE A 72 -11.91 1.55 -4.12
N ALA A 73 -10.69 1.69 -3.62
CA ALA A 73 -10.22 0.99 -2.45
C ALA A 73 -9.19 1.81 -1.68
N ILE A 74 -9.01 1.45 -0.42
CA ILE A 74 -7.89 1.86 0.42
C ILE A 74 -6.95 0.68 0.60
N ALA A 75 -5.67 0.97 0.72
CA ALA A 75 -4.66 -0.03 0.95
C ALA A 75 -3.59 0.45 1.93
N ALA A 76 -2.96 -0.49 2.61
CA ALA A 76 -1.81 -0.21 3.44
C ALA A 76 -0.87 -1.42 3.49
N TYR A 77 0.37 -1.15 3.81
CA TYR A 77 1.35 -2.18 4.05
C TYR A 77 2.21 -1.79 5.25
N LEU A 78 2.34 -2.74 6.18
CA LEU A 78 3.12 -2.61 7.39
C LEU A 78 4.46 -3.30 7.22
N SER A 79 5.54 -2.64 7.63
CA SER A 79 6.91 -3.12 7.54
C SER A 79 7.76 -2.66 8.72
N GLN A 80 8.97 -3.14 8.76
CA GLN A 80 10.06 -2.64 9.62
C GLN A 80 11.36 -2.57 8.80
N ILE A 81 12.29 -1.74 9.25
CA ILE A 81 13.63 -1.66 8.67
C ILE A 81 14.55 -2.65 9.42
N ASP A 82 15.22 -3.54 8.69
CA ASP A 82 16.21 -4.45 9.25
C ASP A 82 17.53 -3.74 9.57
N ASP A 83 18.46 -4.46 10.21
CA ASP A 83 19.75 -3.90 10.61
C ASP A 83 20.65 -3.54 9.41
N ASN A 84 20.30 -3.99 8.20
CA ASN A 84 20.96 -3.66 6.94
C ASN A 84 20.30 -2.49 6.20
N GLY A 85 19.30 -1.83 6.82
CA GLY A 85 18.54 -0.75 6.19
C GLY A 85 17.53 -1.20 5.12
N ARG A 86 17.17 -2.49 5.06
CA ARG A 86 16.20 -3.02 4.12
C ARG A 86 14.81 -3.03 4.76
N GLU A 87 13.84 -2.64 3.98
CA GLU A 87 12.45 -2.67 4.40
C GLU A 87 11.88 -4.09 4.26
N CYS A 88 11.44 -4.64 5.41
CA CYS A 88 10.93 -6.01 5.54
C CYS A 88 9.42 -5.98 5.76
N PRO A 89 8.61 -6.51 4.84
CA PRO A 89 7.16 -6.52 4.96
C PRO A 89 6.69 -7.46 6.09
N ILE A 90 5.73 -6.98 6.89
CA ILE A 90 5.10 -7.73 7.96
C ILE A 90 3.69 -8.15 7.55
N SER A 91 2.89 -7.22 7.04
CA SER A 91 1.50 -7.50 6.68
C SER A 91 0.94 -6.50 5.69
N PHE A 92 -0.08 -6.91 4.93
CA PHE A 92 -0.77 -6.09 3.95
C PHE A 92 -2.25 -5.96 4.32
N PHE A 93 -2.83 -4.81 3.96
CA PHE A 93 -4.23 -4.51 4.15
C PHE A 93 -4.80 -3.88 2.88
N SER A 94 -5.99 -4.30 2.47
CA SER A 94 -6.76 -3.65 1.43
C SER A 94 -8.26 -3.79 1.72
N LYS A 95 -9.03 -2.73 1.39
CA LYS A 95 -10.47 -2.71 1.61
C LYS A 95 -11.17 -1.88 0.55
N LYS A 96 -12.18 -2.47 -0.10
CA LYS A 96 -13.04 -1.78 -1.07
C LYS A 96 -13.82 -0.64 -0.38
N LEU A 97 -13.91 0.51 -1.05
CA LEU A 97 -14.74 1.62 -0.60
C LEU A 97 -16.21 1.36 -0.95
N THR A 98 -17.10 1.69 -0.04
CA THR A 98 -18.54 1.72 -0.32
C THR A 98 -18.86 2.88 -1.26
N GLU A 99 -19.98 2.81 -1.99
CA GLU A 99 -20.42 3.85 -2.92
C GLU A 99 -20.50 5.24 -2.27
N CYS A 100 -20.89 5.30 -1.00
CA CYS A 100 -20.87 6.54 -0.23
C CYS A 100 -19.44 7.08 -0.03
N ARG A 101 -18.48 6.22 0.28
CA ARG A 101 -17.08 6.61 0.54
C ARG A 101 -16.31 6.96 -0.71
N LYS A 102 -16.66 6.42 -1.86
CA LYS A 102 -16.09 6.80 -3.15
C LYS A 102 -16.30 8.30 -3.47
N ARG A 103 -17.38 8.89 -2.96
CA ARG A 103 -17.71 10.32 -3.13
C ARG A 103 -16.99 11.24 -2.15
N TRP A 104 -16.21 10.70 -1.22
CA TRP A 104 -15.42 11.51 -0.30
C TRP A 104 -14.29 12.22 -1.03
N SER A 105 -13.86 13.34 -0.49
CA SER A 105 -12.69 14.06 -1.00
C SER A 105 -11.43 13.18 -0.92
N PRO A 106 -10.42 13.43 -1.77
CA PRO A 106 -9.14 12.70 -1.67
C PRO A 106 -8.57 12.70 -0.25
N VAL A 107 -8.54 13.87 0.40
CA VAL A 107 -8.06 14.01 1.80
C VAL A 107 -8.81 13.11 2.77
N GLU A 108 -10.13 13.01 2.62
CA GLU A 108 -10.94 12.17 3.49
C GLU A 108 -10.70 10.67 3.24
N ARG A 109 -10.48 10.27 1.99
CA ARG A 109 -10.16 8.89 1.64
C ARG A 109 -8.79 8.48 2.19
N GLU A 110 -7.79 9.36 2.06
CA GLU A 110 -6.46 9.15 2.60
C GLU A 110 -6.46 9.06 4.14
N ALA A 111 -7.11 10.02 4.81
CA ALA A 111 -7.26 9.96 6.27
C ALA A 111 -7.98 8.67 6.72
N PHE A 112 -8.98 8.24 5.97
CA PHE A 112 -9.68 6.99 6.23
C PHE A 112 -8.79 5.76 6.03
N ALA A 113 -7.90 5.78 5.02
CA ALA A 113 -6.93 4.69 4.80
C ALA A 113 -6.02 4.53 6.02
N VAL A 114 -5.46 5.62 6.55
CA VAL A 114 -4.62 5.59 7.76
C VAL A 114 -5.38 5.06 8.97
N VAL A 115 -6.60 5.57 9.22
CA VAL A 115 -7.45 5.13 10.36
C VAL A 115 -7.77 3.63 10.26
N GLN A 116 -8.14 3.15 9.06
CA GLN A 116 -8.49 1.74 8.87
C GLN A 116 -7.26 0.83 8.95
N ALA A 117 -6.12 1.28 8.44
CA ALA A 117 -4.86 0.54 8.52
C ALA A 117 -4.41 0.40 9.97
N LEU A 118 -4.36 1.48 10.74
CA LEU A 118 -4.00 1.44 12.17
C LEU A 118 -4.98 0.61 12.99
N ASN A 119 -6.27 0.65 12.65
CA ASN A 119 -7.25 -0.23 13.30
C ASN A 119 -7.02 -1.71 12.99
N TYR A 120 -6.70 -2.04 11.74
CA TYR A 120 -6.40 -3.41 11.32
C TYR A 120 -5.12 -3.96 11.96
N PHE A 121 -4.08 -3.14 12.00
CA PHE A 121 -2.78 -3.51 12.58
C PHE A 121 -2.67 -3.23 14.08
N ALA A 122 -3.74 -2.78 14.74
CA ALA A 122 -3.71 -2.32 16.13
C ALA A 122 -3.02 -3.31 17.09
N VAL A 123 -3.32 -4.61 16.97
CA VAL A 123 -2.73 -5.66 17.80
C VAL A 123 -1.20 -5.73 17.66
N ILE A 124 -0.66 -5.34 16.49
CA ILE A 124 0.78 -5.38 16.22
C ILE A 124 1.45 -4.08 16.68
N VAL A 125 0.83 -2.93 16.38
CA VAL A 125 1.49 -1.61 16.51
C VAL A 125 1.15 -0.86 17.80
N PHE A 126 0.19 -1.32 18.59
CA PHE A 126 -0.26 -0.59 19.79
C PHE A 126 0.88 -0.44 20.80
N GLY A 127 1.09 0.78 21.29
CA GLY A 127 2.17 1.13 22.23
C GLY A 127 3.55 1.17 21.58
N ARG A 128 3.64 1.22 20.25
CA ARG A 128 4.88 1.32 19.48
C ARG A 128 4.83 2.54 18.57
N HIS A 129 6.01 3.07 18.25
CA HIS A 129 6.12 4.16 17.28
C HIS A 129 5.89 3.66 15.85
N VAL A 130 5.11 4.42 15.07
CA VAL A 130 4.78 4.11 13.69
C VAL A 130 5.03 5.33 12.80
N ASP A 131 5.96 5.20 11.88
CA ASP A 131 6.17 6.15 10.79
C ASP A 131 5.15 5.92 9.69
N VAL A 132 4.22 6.84 9.50
CA VAL A 132 3.13 6.73 8.51
C VAL A 132 3.48 7.54 7.26
N PHE A 133 3.53 6.86 6.11
CA PHE A 133 3.76 7.48 4.80
C PHE A 133 2.47 7.50 3.99
N SER A 134 2.11 8.67 3.49
CA SER A 134 0.97 8.91 2.60
C SER A 134 1.34 9.92 1.51
N ASP A 135 0.66 9.89 0.38
CA ASP A 135 0.90 10.82 -0.72
C ASP A 135 0.19 12.18 -0.53
N HIS A 136 -0.52 12.36 0.58
CA HIS A 136 -1.29 13.59 0.86
C HIS A 136 -0.74 14.36 2.06
N ASP A 137 -0.12 15.51 1.79
CA ASP A 137 0.44 16.43 2.80
C ASP A 137 -0.59 16.95 3.83
N PRO A 138 -1.88 17.19 3.47
CA PRO A 138 -2.90 17.62 4.42
C PRO A 138 -3.19 16.69 5.60
N LEU A 139 -2.74 15.43 5.59
CA LEU A 139 -2.92 14.53 6.74
C LEU A 139 -2.31 15.08 8.04
N LYS A 140 -1.23 15.85 7.96
CA LYS A 140 -0.65 16.56 9.11
C LYS A 140 -1.66 17.54 9.72
N TYR A 141 -2.42 18.25 8.89
CA TYR A 141 -3.44 19.20 9.34
C TYR A 141 -4.67 18.51 9.93
N VAL A 142 -5.02 17.32 9.43
CA VAL A 142 -6.13 16.52 9.98
C VAL A 142 -5.80 16.08 11.40
N ILE A 143 -4.55 15.71 11.67
CA ILE A 143 -4.12 15.27 13.00
C ILE A 143 -4.02 16.46 13.97
N CYS A 144 -3.60 17.64 13.49
CA CYS A 144 -3.29 18.79 14.34
C CYS A 144 -4.39 19.86 14.42
N GLY A 145 -5.44 19.84 13.60
CA GLY A 145 -6.34 20.99 13.54
C GLY A 145 -7.64 20.84 12.75
N ALA A 146 -8.21 19.63 12.66
CA ALA A 146 -9.48 19.44 11.96
C ALA A 146 -10.62 20.25 12.60
N PRO A 147 -11.52 20.88 11.79
CA PRO A 147 -12.66 21.63 12.32
C PRO A 147 -13.50 20.80 13.28
N ALA A 148 -13.94 21.41 14.38
CA ALA A 148 -14.80 20.77 15.37
C ALA A 148 -16.06 20.19 14.69
N ASN A 149 -16.53 19.02 15.15
CA ASN A 149 -17.69 18.27 14.63
C ASN A 149 -17.54 17.65 13.25
N SER A 150 -16.39 17.72 12.59
CA SER A 150 -16.15 17.02 11.34
C SER A 150 -15.82 15.53 11.58
N LYS A 151 -16.00 14.68 10.56
CA LYS A 151 -15.52 13.29 10.61
C LYS A 151 -13.99 13.23 10.75
N LEU A 152 -13.27 14.22 10.22
CA LEU A 152 -11.82 14.35 10.35
C LEU A 152 -11.41 14.59 11.81
N CYS A 153 -12.16 15.40 12.57
CA CYS A 153 -11.95 15.59 14.00
C CYS A 153 -12.08 14.28 14.78
N ARG A 154 -13.11 13.47 14.49
CA ARG A 154 -13.26 12.15 15.13
C ARG A 154 -12.12 11.19 14.80
N TRP A 155 -11.60 11.25 13.57
CA TRP A 155 -10.44 10.43 13.18
C TRP A 155 -9.15 10.93 13.84
N SER A 156 -8.94 12.25 14.00
CA SER A 156 -7.78 12.76 14.72
C SER A 156 -7.77 12.30 16.18
N ILE A 157 -8.93 12.32 16.86
CA ILE A 157 -9.05 11.79 18.23
C ILE A 157 -8.69 10.30 18.26
N TYR A 158 -9.13 9.53 17.26
CA TYR A 158 -8.77 8.11 17.19
C TYR A 158 -7.27 7.90 16.97
N LEU A 159 -6.66 8.69 16.07
CA LEU A 159 -5.24 8.61 15.73
C LEU A 159 -4.34 8.97 16.92
N ASN A 160 -4.78 9.89 17.80
CA ASN A 160 -4.06 10.26 19.03
C ASN A 160 -3.88 9.09 20.03
N ARG A 161 -4.52 7.95 19.80
CA ARG A 161 -4.30 6.72 20.60
C ARG A 161 -3.02 5.99 20.22
N PHE A 162 -2.41 6.35 19.09
CA PHE A 162 -1.19 5.75 18.55
C PHE A 162 -0.06 6.75 18.61
N ASP A 163 1.15 6.28 18.86
CA ASP A 163 2.38 7.07 18.71
C ASP A 163 2.77 7.04 17.23
N ILE A 164 2.37 8.08 16.46
CA ILE A 164 2.57 8.16 15.03
C ILE A 164 3.28 9.44 14.62
N THR A 165 4.18 9.32 13.66
CA THR A 165 4.72 10.45 12.88
C THR A 165 4.29 10.31 11.43
N VAL A 166 3.70 11.38 10.84
CA VAL A 166 3.22 11.34 9.46
C VAL A 166 4.19 12.05 8.53
N TYR A 167 4.57 11.37 7.47
CA TYR A 167 5.45 11.85 6.42
C TYR A 167 4.72 11.89 5.08
N HIS A 168 4.93 12.96 4.33
CA HIS A 168 4.50 13.01 2.93
C HIS A 168 5.47 12.21 2.06
N ARG A 169 4.93 11.29 1.25
CA ARG A 169 5.68 10.55 0.24
C ARG A 169 4.92 10.60 -1.08
N PRO A 170 5.48 11.26 -2.13
CA PRO A 170 4.82 11.31 -3.44
C PRO A 170 4.38 9.94 -3.94
N GLY A 171 3.18 9.83 -4.53
CA GLY A 171 2.55 8.56 -4.89
C GLY A 171 3.40 7.65 -5.79
N HIS A 172 4.22 8.24 -6.71
CA HIS A 172 5.15 7.47 -7.54
C HIS A 172 6.24 6.71 -6.73
N LEU A 173 6.48 7.09 -5.47
CA LEU A 173 7.38 6.40 -4.54
C LEU A 173 6.62 5.45 -3.59
N ASN A 174 5.28 5.54 -3.53
CA ASN A 174 4.42 4.70 -2.68
C ASN A 174 3.83 3.51 -3.45
N VAL A 175 4.66 2.86 -4.26
CA VAL A 175 4.29 1.89 -5.31
C VAL A 175 3.44 0.73 -4.82
N ILE A 176 3.70 0.21 -3.61
CA ILE A 176 3.00 -0.96 -3.07
C ILE A 176 1.60 -0.60 -2.63
N ALA A 177 1.45 0.46 -1.84
CA ALA A 177 0.14 0.90 -1.36
C ALA A 177 -0.75 1.37 -2.52
N ASP A 178 -0.20 2.14 -3.48
CA ASP A 178 -0.90 2.59 -4.70
C ASP A 178 -1.40 1.38 -5.52
N TYR A 179 -0.60 0.34 -5.69
CA TYR A 179 -1.04 -0.86 -6.39
C TYR A 179 -2.23 -1.53 -5.70
N TYR A 180 -2.17 -1.75 -4.39
CA TYR A 180 -3.25 -2.41 -3.66
C TYR A 180 -4.52 -1.57 -3.57
N SER A 181 -4.42 -0.24 -3.64
CA SER A 181 -5.59 0.65 -3.68
C SER A 181 -6.31 0.62 -5.04
N ARG A 182 -5.58 0.33 -6.13
CA ARG A 182 -6.08 0.35 -7.52
C ARG A 182 -6.32 -1.03 -8.12
N ALA A 183 -5.78 -2.08 -7.53
CA ALA A 183 -5.93 -3.43 -8.05
C ALA A 183 -7.42 -3.82 -8.09
N PRO A 184 -7.94 -4.33 -9.23
CA PRO A 184 -9.31 -4.80 -9.31
C PRO A 184 -9.49 -5.97 -8.34
N MET A 185 -10.32 -5.79 -7.31
CA MET A 185 -10.75 -6.91 -6.49
C MET A 185 -11.63 -7.80 -7.35
N LYS A 186 -11.30 -9.08 -7.49
CA LYS A 186 -12.23 -10.06 -8.03
C LYS A 186 -13.44 -10.08 -7.10
N GLU A 187 -14.62 -9.88 -7.67
CA GLU A 187 -15.86 -10.23 -6.99
C GLU A 187 -15.91 -11.76 -6.97
N ASP A 188 -15.82 -12.35 -5.78
CA ASP A 188 -16.16 -13.75 -5.53
C ASP A 188 -17.68 -13.92 -5.58
#